data_51c129cb5497efeef3e825e5ec7d0060
#
_entry.id   51c129cb5497efeef3e825e5ec7d0060
#
_cell.length_a   1.000
_cell.length_b   1.000
_cell.length_c   1.000
_cell.angle_alpha   90.00
_cell.angle_beta   90.00
_cell.angle_gamma   90.00
#
_symmetry.space_group_name_H-M   'P 1'
#
loop_
_entity.id
_entity.type
_entity.pdbx_description
1 polymer ?
#
loop_
_entity_poly.entity_id
_entity_poly.type
_entity_poly.pdbx_seq_one_letter_code
_entity_poly.pdbx_strand_id
1 'polypeptide(L)'
;MQIGYGFYSTEGPVRPLNEDSVAFWQPVDPSDWRARGAIAVLADGIGGQERGEIASRLACDTVLKTFTDAEEGVAPNQLIFRLFTAANLAVYDHNLSNRTSGKMATTMTACLFRHNEVTVGHVGDCRVYVLQAGQIRRLTNDHSYAGVQLKLGLVNVQEAASSEFRSVLTRSVGQEPTIRVDVHVAQVRPGDVIVQCCDGVWSKITEGEILSVASRRAPAEAARELVRLAEKRNADDNLTVQIVRVDGIERLSYYRGLPTYQKETPAIMGTELEVGQVLDGRYRVTDLISRSGMASIFKAIDITNEQVVALKVPFMQFESDPGFYSRFQREQEIGRTLQHPYILHLLDTPEQKKSRPYLVMEFLEGQTLGHLMQRVRPMPEHDATKLVSRICEALHYMHEHDVVHRDLKPDNIMICNDGSIRIMDFGIAKFEGSRRLTFGGFTPAMGTPDYMAPEQVRGKRGDRRTDIYSLGAILYEMVTGQTPFQGENPFIIMNSRLSGDPIAPREVNEAVSPQVEEIILHAMARLPQDRYPDALTMKAELDSPEKVQLTGRATRLVRPNPFYGRWKRIRFLAIFVGIPLLLAAGFWLKKHVHIQ
;
A
#
# COMPACT_ATOMS: atom_id res chain seq x y z
N MET A 1 -5.39 -2.65 33.21
CA MET A 1 -5.34 -4.03 32.68
C MET A 1 -4.31 -4.80 33.49
N GLN A 2 -4.56 -6.08 33.79
CA GLN A 2 -3.55 -6.99 34.38
C GLN A 2 -3.21 -8.01 33.32
N ILE A 3 -1.90 -8.28 33.11
CA ILE A 3 -1.44 -9.24 32.11
C ILE A 3 -0.39 -10.19 32.69
N GLY A 4 -0.44 -11.44 32.28
CA GLY A 4 0.61 -12.43 32.45
C GLY A 4 1.48 -12.45 31.22
N TYR A 5 2.81 -12.45 31.39
CA TYR A 5 3.78 -12.42 30.33
C TYR A 5 4.76 -13.58 30.40
N GLY A 6 5.18 -14.09 29.26
CA GLY A 6 6.24 -15.08 29.15
C GLY A 6 6.79 -15.16 27.72
N PHE A 7 8.04 -15.49 27.59
CA PHE A 7 8.71 -15.72 26.31
C PHE A 7 9.74 -16.84 26.41
N TYR A 8 10.11 -17.34 25.26
CA TYR A 8 11.27 -18.21 25.11
C TYR A 8 11.89 -17.98 23.74
N SER A 9 13.23 -17.86 23.70
CA SER A 9 14.01 -17.57 22.49
C SER A 9 15.29 -18.39 22.54
N THR A 10 15.68 -19.01 21.39
CA THR A 10 16.88 -19.81 21.23
C THR A 10 17.38 -19.73 19.79
N GLU A 11 18.68 -19.97 19.59
CA GLU A 11 19.33 -20.07 18.29
C GLU A 11 18.74 -21.18 17.42
N GLY A 12 18.02 -22.14 18.04
CA GLY A 12 17.53 -23.33 17.34
C GLY A 12 18.64 -24.35 17.10
N PRO A 13 18.31 -25.50 16.46
CA PRO A 13 19.27 -26.62 16.31
C PRO A 13 20.31 -26.42 15.19
N VAL A 14 20.14 -25.43 14.30
CA VAL A 14 20.96 -25.30 13.07
C VAL A 14 21.75 -23.99 13.02
N ARG A 15 21.22 -22.90 13.55
CA ARG A 15 21.88 -21.59 13.49
C ARG A 15 22.94 -21.46 14.57
N PRO A 16 24.10 -20.86 14.26
CA PRO A 16 25.17 -20.65 15.25
C PRO A 16 24.90 -19.47 16.18
N LEU A 17 23.97 -18.57 15.83
CA LEU A 17 23.65 -17.34 16.55
C LEU A 17 22.15 -17.11 16.54
N ASN A 18 21.65 -16.58 17.65
CA ASN A 18 20.27 -16.11 17.73
C ASN A 18 20.19 -14.65 17.27
N GLU A 19 19.59 -14.42 16.12
CA GLU A 19 19.40 -13.09 15.53
C GLU A 19 18.04 -12.48 15.95
N ASP A 20 17.18 -13.23 16.65
CA ASP A 20 15.94 -12.74 17.22
C ASP A 20 16.16 -11.91 18.47
N SER A 21 15.33 -10.91 18.69
CA SER A 21 15.28 -10.11 19.91
C SER A 21 13.84 -9.91 20.37
N VAL A 22 13.66 -9.91 21.69
CA VAL A 22 12.39 -9.61 22.33
C VAL A 22 12.54 -8.51 23.35
N ALA A 23 11.52 -7.69 23.49
CA ALA A 23 11.45 -6.66 24.50
C ALA A 23 10.05 -6.60 25.10
N PHE A 24 9.98 -6.32 26.39
CA PHE A 24 8.71 -6.20 27.10
C PHE A 24 8.83 -5.12 28.17
N TRP A 25 7.81 -4.29 28.26
CA TRP A 25 7.67 -3.33 29.33
C TRP A 25 6.23 -3.25 29.81
N GLN A 26 6.05 -3.18 31.13
CA GLN A 26 4.78 -2.90 31.78
C GLN A 26 4.99 -1.98 32.97
N PRO A 27 4.04 -1.10 33.28
CA PRO A 27 4.15 -0.25 34.45
C PRO A 27 4.07 -1.06 35.76
N VAL A 28 4.77 -0.57 36.77
CA VAL A 28 4.68 -1.09 38.13
C VAL A 28 3.46 -0.50 38.85
N ASP A 29 3.18 0.80 38.61
CA ASP A 29 2.05 1.49 39.22
C ASP A 29 0.75 1.30 38.41
N PRO A 30 -0.38 0.94 39.05
CA PRO A 30 -1.66 0.83 38.39
C PRO A 30 -2.13 2.12 37.67
N SER A 31 -1.73 3.30 38.13
CA SER A 31 -2.08 4.57 37.49
C SER A 31 -1.46 4.71 36.10
N ASP A 32 -0.23 4.25 35.92
CA ASP A 32 0.51 4.31 34.64
C ASP A 32 -0.10 3.36 33.58
N TRP A 33 -0.79 2.30 34.02
CA TRP A 33 -1.53 1.42 33.11
C TRP A 33 -2.60 2.14 32.29
N ARG A 34 -3.22 3.17 32.85
CA ARG A 34 -4.25 3.97 32.15
C ARG A 34 -3.60 4.93 31.15
N ALA A 35 -2.47 5.51 31.53
CA ALA A 35 -1.80 6.52 30.73
C ALA A 35 -0.95 5.90 29.61
N ARG A 36 -0.16 4.88 29.91
CA ARG A 36 0.85 4.31 29.01
C ARG A 36 0.48 2.94 28.46
N GLY A 37 -0.10 2.05 29.31
CA GLY A 37 -0.31 0.64 28.97
C GLY A 37 0.98 -0.17 29.05
N ALA A 38 1.00 -1.37 28.43
CA ALA A 38 2.17 -2.23 28.34
C ALA A 38 2.52 -2.50 26.87
N ILE A 39 3.78 -2.82 26.61
CA ILE A 39 4.24 -3.13 25.24
C ILE A 39 5.07 -4.42 25.22
N ALA A 40 4.83 -5.25 24.19
CA ALA A 40 5.57 -6.45 23.89
C ALA A 40 6.10 -6.35 22.44
N VAL A 41 7.41 -6.53 22.22
CA VAL A 41 8.08 -6.37 20.94
C VAL A 41 8.84 -7.64 20.60
N LEU A 42 8.73 -8.10 19.36
CA LEU A 42 9.53 -9.17 18.80
C LEU A 42 10.11 -8.70 17.48
N ALA A 43 11.41 -8.88 17.29
CA ALA A 43 12.15 -8.54 16.10
C ALA A 43 13.02 -9.73 15.69
N ASP A 44 12.90 -10.15 14.44
CA ASP A 44 13.66 -11.24 13.83
C ASP A 44 14.70 -10.62 12.89
N GLY A 45 15.98 -10.84 13.20
CA GLY A 45 17.10 -10.27 12.48
C GLY A 45 17.31 -10.95 11.14
N ILE A 46 17.33 -10.17 10.06
CA ILE A 46 17.58 -10.68 8.72
C ILE A 46 19.07 -10.89 8.54
N GLY A 47 19.52 -12.13 8.76
CA GLY A 47 20.88 -12.59 8.57
C GLY A 47 21.06 -13.24 7.20
N GLY A 48 22.22 -13.08 6.64
CA GLY A 48 22.67 -13.72 5.40
C GLY A 48 24.12 -13.39 5.12
N GLN A 49 24.60 -12.29 5.63
CA GLN A 49 26.02 -11.96 5.63
C GLN A 49 26.50 -11.14 6.83
N GLU A 50 25.69 -10.38 7.60
CA GLU A 50 26.23 -9.63 8.75
C GLU A 50 25.14 -8.98 9.62
N ARG A 51 25.09 -9.36 10.92
CA ARG A 51 24.57 -8.55 12.04
C ARG A 51 23.04 -8.41 12.16
N GLY A 52 22.27 -9.44 11.82
CA GLY A 52 20.84 -9.50 12.11
C GLY A 52 20.56 -9.29 13.61
N GLU A 53 21.40 -9.86 14.48
CA GLU A 53 21.32 -9.75 15.95
C GLU A 53 21.50 -8.31 16.46
N ILE A 54 22.28 -7.48 15.73
CA ILE A 54 22.46 -6.06 16.07
C ILE A 54 21.21 -5.28 15.63
N ALA A 55 20.67 -5.56 14.45
CA ALA A 55 19.49 -4.87 13.94
C ALA A 55 18.25 -5.12 14.81
N SER A 56 17.98 -6.38 15.14
CA SER A 56 16.84 -6.77 15.98
C SER A 56 16.94 -6.19 17.40
N ARG A 57 18.14 -6.26 18.03
CA ARG A 57 18.39 -5.67 19.34
C ARG A 57 18.23 -4.15 19.33
N LEU A 58 18.87 -3.47 18.37
CA LEU A 58 18.79 -2.01 18.25
C LEU A 58 17.36 -1.53 18.04
N ALA A 59 16.57 -2.27 17.23
CA ALA A 59 15.15 -1.98 17.02
C ALA A 59 14.37 -2.12 18.34
N CYS A 60 14.51 -3.24 19.07
CA CYS A 60 13.86 -3.47 20.35
C CYS A 60 14.21 -2.42 21.41
N ASP A 61 15.49 -2.11 21.57
CA ASP A 61 15.98 -1.12 22.55
C ASP A 61 15.45 0.28 22.22
N THR A 62 15.46 0.65 20.94
CA THR A 62 14.92 1.95 20.49
C THR A 62 13.42 2.05 20.72
N VAL A 63 12.66 0.97 20.47
CA VAL A 63 11.22 0.94 20.75
C VAL A 63 10.96 1.15 22.24
N LEU A 64 11.64 0.40 23.12
CA LEU A 64 11.44 0.55 24.57
C LEU A 64 11.77 1.95 25.05
N LYS A 65 12.92 2.50 24.63
CA LYS A 65 13.31 3.86 24.97
C LYS A 65 12.28 4.89 24.51
N THR A 66 11.88 4.83 23.24
CA THR A 66 10.91 5.77 22.67
C THR A 66 9.54 5.64 23.36
N PHE A 67 9.16 4.42 23.74
CA PHE A 67 7.91 4.16 24.45
C PHE A 67 7.92 4.74 25.88
N THR A 68 9.02 4.56 26.63
CA THR A 68 9.15 5.10 27.98
C THR A 68 9.28 6.62 28.00
N ASP A 69 9.90 7.20 26.97
CA ASP A 69 10.09 8.65 26.84
C ASP A 69 8.84 9.34 26.23
N ALA A 70 7.85 8.59 25.74
CA ALA A 70 6.65 9.16 25.12
C ALA A 70 5.79 9.89 26.15
N GLU A 71 5.18 10.99 25.69
CA GLU A 71 4.18 11.73 26.47
C GLU A 71 2.96 10.85 26.81
N GLU A 72 2.36 11.10 27.95
CA GLU A 72 1.12 10.42 28.34
C GLU A 72 -0.04 10.84 27.45
N GLY A 73 -0.97 9.91 27.20
CA GLY A 73 -2.17 10.21 26.42
C GLY A 73 -2.01 10.18 24.90
N VAL A 74 -0.81 9.92 24.36
CA VAL A 74 -0.63 9.70 22.92
C VAL A 74 -1.50 8.55 22.45
N ALA A 75 -2.24 8.74 21.37
CA ALA A 75 -3.10 7.70 20.81
C ALA A 75 -2.29 6.44 20.42
N PRO A 76 -2.79 5.22 20.71
CA PRO A 76 -2.05 3.97 20.50
C PRO A 76 -1.49 3.82 19.08
N ASN A 77 -2.28 4.15 18.06
CA ASN A 77 -1.85 4.08 16.67
C ASN A 77 -0.70 5.05 16.36
N GLN A 78 -0.78 6.29 16.84
CA GLN A 78 0.30 7.28 16.67
C GLN A 78 1.56 6.84 17.38
N LEU A 79 1.42 6.28 18.58
CA LEU A 79 2.57 5.77 19.34
C LEU A 79 3.26 4.63 18.60
N ILE A 80 2.51 3.64 18.10
CA ILE A 80 3.05 2.55 17.27
C ILE A 80 3.84 3.10 16.07
N PHE A 81 3.30 4.06 15.33
CA PHE A 81 4.03 4.68 14.20
C PHE A 81 5.31 5.38 14.64
N ARG A 82 5.29 6.12 15.75
CA ARG A 82 6.51 6.77 16.30
C ARG A 82 7.57 5.74 16.67
N LEU A 83 7.17 4.63 17.32
CA LEU A 83 8.05 3.55 17.73
C LEU A 83 8.75 2.90 16.53
N PHE A 84 7.99 2.53 15.51
CA PHE A 84 8.53 1.91 14.29
C PHE A 84 9.40 2.87 13.49
N THR A 85 9.04 4.14 13.42
CA THR A 85 9.85 5.17 12.74
C THR A 85 11.17 5.37 13.45
N ALA A 86 11.17 5.45 14.77
CA ALA A 86 12.40 5.59 15.57
C ALA A 86 13.32 4.37 15.41
N ALA A 87 12.76 3.15 15.52
CA ALA A 87 13.51 1.91 15.32
C ALA A 87 14.11 1.82 13.91
N ASN A 88 13.31 2.17 12.89
CA ASN A 88 13.77 2.15 11.50
C ASN A 88 14.92 3.13 11.26
N LEU A 89 14.82 4.36 11.76
CA LEU A 89 15.88 5.35 11.63
C LEU A 89 17.14 4.92 12.36
N ALA A 90 17.02 4.37 13.58
CA ALA A 90 18.18 3.91 14.34
C ALA A 90 18.97 2.83 13.59
N VAL A 91 18.29 1.82 13.03
CA VAL A 91 18.92 0.76 12.24
C VAL A 91 19.46 1.31 10.91
N TYR A 92 18.71 2.18 10.23
CA TYR A 92 19.13 2.80 8.97
C TYR A 92 20.36 3.69 9.12
N ASP A 93 20.41 4.53 10.17
CA ASP A 93 21.53 5.43 10.45
C ASP A 93 22.79 4.63 10.84
N HIS A 94 22.61 3.51 11.57
CA HIS A 94 23.71 2.60 11.85
C HIS A 94 24.28 2.01 10.54
N ASN A 95 23.45 1.63 9.58
CA ASN A 95 23.88 1.18 8.26
C ASN A 95 24.65 2.25 7.48
N LEU A 96 24.23 3.52 7.58
CA LEU A 96 24.90 4.63 6.91
C LEU A 96 26.29 4.91 7.53
N SER A 97 26.41 4.80 8.84
CA SER A 97 27.64 5.07 9.57
C SER A 97 28.69 3.97 9.36
N ASN A 98 28.29 2.73 9.07
CA ASN A 98 29.12 1.55 8.94
C ASN A 98 29.13 0.98 7.51
N ARG A 99 29.41 1.81 6.51
CA ARG A 99 29.35 1.48 5.07
C ARG A 99 30.21 0.31 4.59
N THR A 100 31.18 -0.14 5.37
CA THR A 100 32.11 -1.23 5.03
C THR A 100 31.62 -2.62 5.41
N SER A 101 30.58 -2.73 6.21
CA SER A 101 30.08 -3.99 6.73
C SER A 101 28.60 -4.14 6.39
N GLY A 102 28.23 -4.72 5.28
CA GLY A 102 26.86 -5.10 4.83
C GLY A 102 25.66 -4.31 5.39
N LYS A 103 24.51 -4.38 4.77
CA LYS A 103 23.28 -3.74 5.27
C LYS A 103 22.57 -4.69 6.23
N MET A 104 22.49 -4.33 7.50
CA MET A 104 21.67 -5.06 8.46
C MET A 104 20.20 -4.63 8.38
N ALA A 105 19.28 -5.55 8.66
CA ALA A 105 17.84 -5.31 8.72
C ALA A 105 17.17 -6.26 9.71
N THR A 106 15.93 -5.98 10.07
CA THR A 106 15.14 -6.87 10.92
C THR A 106 13.65 -6.78 10.56
N THR A 107 12.88 -7.82 10.85
CA THR A 107 11.43 -7.72 10.97
C THR A 107 11.07 -7.11 12.31
N MET A 108 9.83 -6.70 12.53
CA MET A 108 9.37 -6.27 13.84
C MET A 108 7.86 -6.38 13.99
N THR A 109 7.41 -6.91 15.14
CA THR A 109 6.04 -6.78 15.63
C THR A 109 6.05 -6.13 17.01
N ALA A 110 5.10 -5.22 17.26
CA ALA A 110 4.91 -4.60 18.56
C ALA A 110 3.42 -4.63 18.95
N CYS A 111 3.10 -5.16 20.13
CA CYS A 111 1.77 -5.22 20.69
C CYS A 111 1.66 -4.26 21.87
N LEU A 112 0.91 -3.18 21.70
CA LEU A 112 0.61 -2.19 22.73
C LEU A 112 -0.72 -2.51 23.38
N PHE A 113 -0.71 -2.80 24.67
CA PHE A 113 -1.88 -3.14 25.49
C PHE A 113 -2.34 -1.91 26.26
N ARG A 114 -3.50 -1.37 25.97
CA ARG A 114 -4.08 -0.24 26.71
C ARG A 114 -5.60 -0.39 26.83
N HIS A 115 -6.14 -0.10 28.01
CA HIS A 115 -7.57 -0.26 28.35
C HIS A 115 -8.07 -1.70 28.13
N ASN A 116 -8.85 -1.93 27.09
CA ASN A 116 -9.38 -3.23 26.67
C ASN A 116 -9.02 -3.57 25.21
N GLU A 117 -7.93 -3.00 24.74
CA GLU A 117 -7.46 -3.15 23.35
C GLU A 117 -6.00 -3.57 23.30
N VAL A 118 -5.65 -4.31 22.25
CA VAL A 118 -4.28 -4.48 21.79
C VAL A 118 -4.15 -3.83 20.42
N THR A 119 -3.21 -2.89 20.31
CA THR A 119 -2.81 -2.27 19.04
C THR A 119 -1.52 -2.92 18.58
N VAL A 120 -1.54 -3.55 17.41
CA VAL A 120 -0.41 -4.30 16.84
C VAL A 120 0.18 -3.52 15.68
N GLY A 121 1.46 -3.17 15.78
CA GLY A 121 2.28 -2.72 14.66
C GLY A 121 3.04 -3.90 14.05
N HIS A 122 3.21 -3.91 12.72
CA HIS A 122 3.84 -5.04 12.05
C HIS A 122 4.62 -4.63 10.79
N VAL A 123 5.86 -5.15 10.69
CA VAL A 123 6.73 -5.10 9.49
C VAL A 123 7.51 -6.41 9.40
N GLY A 124 7.39 -7.14 8.30
CA GLY A 124 8.08 -8.40 8.06
C GLY A 124 7.13 -9.59 7.98
N ASP A 125 7.54 -10.73 8.45
CA ASP A 125 6.80 -12.00 8.42
C ASP A 125 6.67 -12.68 9.78
N CYS A 126 7.09 -12.04 10.87
CA CYS A 126 6.69 -12.45 12.22
C CYS A 126 5.17 -12.38 12.36
N ARG A 127 4.58 -13.32 13.05
CA ARG A 127 3.13 -13.41 13.17
C ARG A 127 2.63 -13.09 14.57
N VAL A 128 1.48 -12.42 14.61
CA VAL A 128 0.73 -12.16 15.84
C VAL A 128 -0.64 -12.82 15.74
N TYR A 129 -0.96 -13.60 16.74
CA TYR A 129 -2.24 -14.28 16.88
C TYR A 129 -2.98 -13.80 18.13
N VAL A 130 -4.30 -13.73 18.04
CA VAL A 130 -5.20 -13.55 19.17
C VAL A 130 -6.03 -14.82 19.38
N LEU A 131 -6.04 -15.31 20.60
CA LEU A 131 -6.80 -16.49 21.04
C LEU A 131 -7.97 -15.99 21.90
N GLN A 132 -9.19 -16.16 21.40
CA GLN A 132 -10.41 -15.65 22.03
C GLN A 132 -11.52 -16.71 21.94
N ALA A 133 -12.22 -16.96 23.03
CA ALA A 133 -13.35 -17.89 23.08
C ALA A 133 -13.08 -19.27 22.43
N GLY A 134 -11.87 -19.81 22.60
CA GLY A 134 -11.47 -21.10 22.04
C GLY A 134 -11.14 -21.08 20.54
N GLN A 135 -11.05 -19.92 19.94
CA GLN A 135 -10.64 -19.72 18.54
C GLN A 135 -9.31 -18.97 18.45
N ILE A 136 -8.55 -19.26 17.41
CA ILE A 136 -7.34 -18.53 17.05
C ILE A 136 -7.57 -17.72 15.79
N ARG A 137 -7.08 -16.49 15.79
CA ARG A 137 -7.14 -15.59 14.63
C ARG A 137 -5.80 -14.89 14.46
N ARG A 138 -5.21 -15.00 13.28
CA ARG A 138 -4.01 -14.24 12.92
C ARG A 138 -4.36 -12.77 12.66
N LEU A 139 -3.60 -11.86 13.27
CA LEU A 139 -3.77 -10.41 13.13
C LEU A 139 -2.85 -9.82 12.04
N THR A 140 -1.67 -10.40 11.81
CA THR A 140 -0.68 -9.89 10.85
C THR A 140 -0.76 -10.61 9.51
N ASN A 141 -0.32 -9.92 8.45
CA ASN A 141 -0.12 -10.50 7.13
C ASN A 141 1.37 -10.46 6.80
N ASP A 142 1.92 -11.57 6.34
CA ASP A 142 3.36 -11.66 6.07
C ASP A 142 3.76 -10.69 4.94
N HIS A 143 4.77 -9.86 5.18
CA HIS A 143 5.40 -9.01 4.18
C HIS A 143 6.49 -9.78 3.43
N SER A 144 6.15 -10.97 2.95
CA SER A 144 6.98 -11.80 2.09
C SER A 144 6.41 -11.85 0.67
N TYR A 145 7.23 -12.27 -0.29
CA TYR A 145 6.79 -12.41 -1.69
C TYR A 145 5.61 -13.40 -1.80
N ALA A 146 5.70 -14.54 -1.11
CA ALA A 146 4.61 -15.52 -1.07
C ALA A 146 3.35 -14.96 -0.37
N GLY A 147 3.51 -14.18 0.70
CA GLY A 147 2.41 -13.49 1.40
C GLY A 147 1.68 -12.49 0.50
N VAL A 148 2.41 -11.77 -0.34
CA VAL A 148 1.83 -10.86 -1.34
C VAL A 148 1.07 -11.64 -2.41
N GLN A 149 1.62 -12.76 -2.91
CA GLN A 149 0.95 -13.61 -3.90
C GLN A 149 -0.34 -14.22 -3.36
N LEU A 150 -0.33 -14.69 -2.10
CA LEU A 150 -1.51 -15.20 -1.42
C LEU A 150 -2.59 -14.13 -1.27
N LYS A 151 -2.22 -12.93 -0.84
CA LYS A 151 -3.15 -11.78 -0.70
C LYS A 151 -3.77 -11.36 -2.04
N LEU A 152 -3.04 -11.54 -3.13
CA LEU A 152 -3.52 -11.24 -4.50
C LEU A 152 -4.32 -12.41 -5.12
N GLY A 153 -4.48 -13.52 -4.41
CA GLY A 153 -5.16 -14.70 -4.94
C GLY A 153 -4.42 -15.41 -6.08
N LEU A 154 -3.12 -15.13 -6.25
CA LEU A 154 -2.27 -15.72 -7.30
C LEU A 154 -1.81 -17.13 -6.97
N VAL A 155 -1.80 -17.47 -5.70
CA VAL A 155 -1.48 -18.78 -5.16
C VAL A 155 -2.44 -19.10 -4.01
N ASN A 156 -2.68 -20.38 -3.77
CA ASN A 156 -3.42 -20.83 -2.59
C ASN A 156 -2.48 -20.92 -1.35
N VAL A 157 -3.05 -21.18 -0.18
CA VAL A 157 -2.29 -21.27 1.09
C VAL A 157 -1.20 -22.33 1.05
N GLN A 158 -1.46 -23.48 0.38
CA GLN A 158 -0.49 -24.57 0.28
C GLN A 158 0.66 -24.22 -0.66
N GLU A 159 0.36 -23.59 -1.81
CA GLU A 159 1.36 -23.12 -2.77
C GLU A 159 2.22 -22.00 -2.17
N ALA A 160 1.64 -21.08 -1.42
CA ALA A 160 2.38 -20.04 -0.72
C ALA A 160 3.35 -20.62 0.32
N ALA A 161 2.91 -21.62 1.08
CA ALA A 161 3.71 -22.28 2.10
C ALA A 161 4.89 -23.11 1.52
N SER A 162 4.72 -23.66 0.31
CA SER A 162 5.75 -24.43 -0.40
C SER A 162 6.61 -23.60 -1.36
N SER A 163 6.38 -22.29 -1.46
CA SER A 163 7.09 -21.39 -2.36
C SER A 163 8.57 -21.24 -1.96
N GLU A 164 9.49 -21.33 -2.93
CA GLU A 164 10.90 -21.01 -2.74
C GLU A 164 11.15 -19.54 -2.35
N PHE A 165 10.15 -18.68 -2.59
CA PHE A 165 10.20 -17.23 -2.28
C PHE A 165 9.46 -16.87 -0.98
N ARG A 166 9.10 -17.86 -0.13
CA ARG A 166 8.36 -17.62 1.12
C ARG A 166 9.12 -16.75 2.12
N SER A 167 10.45 -16.86 2.14
CA SER A 167 11.38 -16.10 3.02
C SER A 167 11.90 -14.81 2.39
N VAL A 168 11.52 -14.48 1.13
CA VAL A 168 11.92 -13.24 0.50
C VAL A 168 11.02 -12.11 0.99
N LEU A 169 11.53 -11.31 1.91
CA LEU A 169 10.81 -10.19 2.49
C LEU A 169 10.63 -9.03 1.50
N THR A 170 9.48 -8.43 1.53
CA THR A 170 9.13 -7.24 0.75
C THR A 170 9.22 -5.96 1.58
N ARG A 171 9.30 -6.08 2.92
CA ARG A 171 9.47 -4.98 3.87
C ARG A 171 10.26 -5.44 5.09
N SER A 172 11.17 -4.58 5.54
CA SER A 172 11.96 -4.78 6.76
C SER A 172 12.32 -3.43 7.40
N VAL A 173 12.71 -3.45 8.66
CA VAL A 173 13.18 -2.31 9.43
C VAL A 173 14.65 -2.07 9.10
N GLY A 174 15.04 -0.82 8.80
CA GLY A 174 16.42 -0.40 8.60
C GLY A 174 16.96 -0.44 7.17
N GLN A 175 16.22 -0.95 6.19
CA GLN A 175 16.66 -0.96 4.78
C GLN A 175 16.44 0.36 4.05
N GLU A 176 15.37 1.07 4.38
CA GLU A 176 14.96 2.32 3.75
C GLU A 176 14.84 3.43 4.82
N PRO A 177 15.03 4.72 4.47
CA PRO A 177 14.90 5.80 5.43
C PRO A 177 13.48 5.98 5.98
N THR A 178 12.48 5.50 5.24
CA THR A 178 11.07 5.52 5.63
C THR A 178 10.51 4.12 5.68
N ILE A 179 9.61 3.86 6.64
CA ILE A 179 9.01 2.55 6.86
C ILE A 179 7.49 2.62 6.75
N ARG A 180 6.88 1.62 6.11
CA ARG A 180 5.43 1.45 6.13
C ARG A 180 5.05 0.35 7.12
N VAL A 181 4.29 0.75 8.15
CA VAL A 181 3.84 -0.12 9.24
C VAL A 181 2.39 -0.53 9.00
N ASP A 182 2.09 -1.82 9.05
CA ASP A 182 0.70 -2.28 9.11
C ASP A 182 0.25 -2.22 10.57
N VAL A 183 -0.94 -1.64 10.83
CA VAL A 183 -1.49 -1.50 12.18
C VAL A 183 -2.84 -2.21 12.26
N HIS A 184 -3.00 -3.05 13.29
CA HIS A 184 -4.22 -3.79 13.57
C HIS A 184 -4.66 -3.54 15.01
N VAL A 185 -5.96 -3.44 15.24
CA VAL A 185 -6.52 -3.27 16.57
C VAL A 185 -7.46 -4.44 16.86
N ALA A 186 -7.36 -5.01 18.05
CA ALA A 186 -8.26 -6.04 18.53
C ALA A 186 -8.72 -5.71 19.96
N GLN A 187 -10.02 -5.86 20.20
CA GLN A 187 -10.59 -5.81 21.55
C GLN A 187 -10.20 -7.08 22.30
N VAL A 188 -9.79 -6.93 23.55
CA VAL A 188 -9.40 -8.06 24.40
C VAL A 188 -10.23 -8.11 25.67
N ARG A 189 -10.38 -9.33 26.21
CA ARG A 189 -11.14 -9.65 27.43
C ARG A 189 -10.27 -10.46 28.38
N PRO A 190 -10.58 -10.51 29.67
CA PRO A 190 -9.93 -11.45 30.59
C PRO A 190 -10.02 -12.88 30.07
N GLY A 191 -8.90 -13.58 30.07
CA GLY A 191 -8.74 -14.92 29.51
C GLY A 191 -8.20 -14.97 28.06
N ASP A 192 -8.22 -13.86 27.31
CA ASP A 192 -7.65 -13.81 25.96
C ASP A 192 -6.14 -13.88 26.01
N VAL A 193 -5.55 -14.50 24.97
CA VAL A 193 -4.10 -14.68 24.85
C VAL A 193 -3.62 -14.12 23.52
N ILE A 194 -2.55 -13.34 23.54
CA ILE A 194 -1.83 -12.84 22.37
C ILE A 194 -0.52 -13.60 22.26
N VAL A 195 -0.25 -14.16 21.06
CA VAL A 195 0.97 -14.91 20.75
C VAL A 195 1.71 -14.21 19.62
N GLN A 196 2.97 -13.88 19.84
CA GLN A 196 3.90 -13.40 18.82
C GLN A 196 4.95 -14.47 18.57
N CYS A 197 5.29 -14.76 17.31
CA CYS A 197 6.35 -15.71 16.97
C CYS A 197 7.05 -15.36 15.66
N CYS A 198 8.33 -15.72 15.55
CA CYS A 198 9.13 -15.65 14.33
C CYS A 198 8.76 -16.76 13.33
N ASP A 199 9.33 -16.69 12.14
CA ASP A 199 9.05 -17.64 11.04
C ASP A 199 9.57 -19.05 11.32
N GLY A 200 10.68 -19.19 12.05
CA GLY A 200 11.18 -20.49 12.50
C GLY A 200 10.16 -21.29 13.29
N VAL A 201 9.29 -20.62 14.05
CA VAL A 201 8.24 -21.26 14.85
C VAL A 201 6.98 -21.51 14.03
N TRP A 202 6.38 -20.48 13.41
CA TRP A 202 5.11 -20.67 12.72
C TRP A 202 5.20 -21.50 11.45
N SER A 203 6.40 -21.67 10.87
CA SER A 203 6.60 -22.56 9.74
C SER A 203 6.53 -24.05 10.12
N LYS A 204 6.72 -24.37 11.39
CA LYS A 204 6.77 -25.76 11.92
C LYS A 204 5.56 -26.14 12.76
N ILE A 205 4.79 -25.14 13.26
CA ILE A 205 3.66 -25.36 14.18
C ILE A 205 2.36 -24.84 13.59
N THR A 206 1.32 -25.64 13.69
CA THR A 206 -0.02 -25.26 13.20
C THR A 206 -0.72 -24.33 14.18
N GLU A 207 -1.66 -23.51 13.68
CA GLU A 207 -2.49 -22.62 14.49
C GLU A 207 -3.29 -23.38 15.56
N GLY A 208 -3.76 -24.61 15.26
CA GLY A 208 -4.45 -25.46 16.22
C GLY A 208 -3.57 -25.88 17.39
N GLU A 209 -2.28 -26.12 17.17
CA GLU A 209 -1.32 -26.44 18.23
C GLU A 209 -0.97 -25.21 19.05
N ILE A 210 -0.80 -24.04 18.42
CA ILE A 210 -0.63 -22.76 19.13
C ILE A 210 -1.82 -22.55 20.07
N LEU A 211 -3.05 -22.70 19.55
CA LEU A 211 -4.27 -22.57 20.36
C LEU A 211 -4.28 -23.54 21.53
N SER A 212 -4.01 -24.83 21.27
CA SER A 212 -4.06 -25.89 22.30
C SER A 212 -3.05 -25.66 23.43
N VAL A 213 -1.82 -25.25 23.08
CA VAL A 213 -0.74 -25.05 24.06
C VAL A 213 -0.91 -23.74 24.83
N ALA A 214 -1.16 -22.64 24.12
CA ALA A 214 -1.20 -21.31 24.73
C ALA A 214 -2.46 -21.06 25.57
N SER A 215 -3.57 -21.76 25.30
CA SER A 215 -4.81 -21.64 26.10
C SER A 215 -4.76 -22.39 27.43
N ARG A 216 -3.88 -23.39 27.57
CA ARG A 216 -3.91 -24.30 28.73
C ARG A 216 -2.77 -24.12 29.71
N ARG A 217 -1.73 -23.39 29.35
CA ARG A 217 -0.50 -23.26 30.14
C ARG A 217 -0.25 -21.83 30.55
N ALA A 218 0.60 -21.63 31.54
CA ALA A 218 1.12 -20.29 31.85
C ALA A 218 1.95 -19.76 30.66
N PRO A 219 1.97 -18.44 30.42
CA PRO A 219 2.64 -17.86 29.24
C PRO A 219 4.08 -18.34 29.02
N ALA A 220 4.90 -18.39 30.06
CA ALA A 220 6.30 -18.84 29.96
C ALA A 220 6.44 -20.35 29.64
N GLU A 221 5.56 -21.18 30.21
CA GLU A 221 5.54 -22.62 29.91
C GLU A 221 5.04 -22.90 28.50
N ALA A 222 4.01 -22.16 28.07
CA ALA A 222 3.47 -22.26 26.72
C ALA A 222 4.51 -21.85 25.66
N ALA A 223 5.24 -20.77 25.88
CA ALA A 223 6.31 -20.33 24.98
C ALA A 223 7.41 -21.40 24.83
N ARG A 224 7.88 -21.96 25.96
CA ARG A 224 8.87 -23.05 25.94
C ARG A 224 8.39 -24.29 25.20
N GLU A 225 7.14 -24.69 25.43
CA GLU A 225 6.60 -25.90 24.79
C GLU A 225 6.42 -25.71 23.28
N LEU A 226 5.98 -24.52 22.82
CA LEU A 226 5.88 -24.23 21.39
C LEU A 226 7.24 -24.28 20.71
N VAL A 227 8.27 -23.67 21.30
CA VAL A 227 9.64 -23.76 20.76
C VAL A 227 10.13 -25.21 20.74
N ARG A 228 9.95 -25.97 21.82
CA ARG A 228 10.33 -27.39 21.89
C ARG A 228 9.63 -28.24 20.82
N LEU A 229 8.38 -27.94 20.50
CA LEU A 229 7.66 -28.61 19.42
C LEU A 229 8.26 -28.28 18.05
N ALA A 230 8.69 -27.02 17.81
CA ALA A 230 9.35 -26.62 16.59
C ALA A 230 10.73 -27.31 16.45
N GLU A 231 11.53 -27.36 17.50
CA GLU A 231 12.81 -28.08 17.54
C GLU A 231 12.65 -29.56 17.16
N LYS A 232 11.65 -30.23 17.73
CA LYS A 232 11.36 -31.65 17.40
C LYS A 232 10.99 -31.89 15.93
N ARG A 233 10.60 -30.84 15.21
CA ARG A 233 10.24 -30.87 13.78
C ARG A 233 11.36 -30.38 12.88
N ASN A 234 12.59 -30.44 13.37
CA ASN A 234 13.79 -30.03 12.63
C ASN A 234 13.64 -28.60 12.11
N ALA A 235 13.34 -27.66 13.01
CA ALA A 235 13.41 -26.25 12.69
C ALA A 235 14.83 -25.89 12.27
N ASP A 236 14.96 -25.07 11.25
CA ASP A 236 16.20 -24.70 10.58
C ASP A 236 16.59 -23.24 10.81
N ASP A 237 15.84 -22.54 11.68
CA ASP A 237 16.04 -21.12 12.00
C ASP A 237 16.00 -20.86 13.50
N ASN A 238 16.19 -19.59 13.88
CA ASN A 238 15.99 -19.12 15.24
C ASN A 238 14.54 -19.34 15.67
N LEU A 239 14.31 -19.56 16.95
CA LEU A 239 13.01 -19.93 17.47
C LEU A 239 12.61 -19.02 18.62
N THR A 240 11.68 -18.11 18.39
CA THR A 240 11.21 -17.16 19.38
C THR A 240 9.70 -17.10 19.45
N VAL A 241 9.18 -17.24 20.68
CA VAL A 241 7.76 -17.09 21.02
C VAL A 241 7.63 -16.16 22.20
N GLN A 242 6.71 -15.21 22.10
CA GLN A 242 6.31 -14.29 23.16
C GLN A 242 4.81 -14.38 23.36
N ILE A 243 4.35 -14.51 24.61
CA ILE A 243 2.95 -14.71 24.95
C ILE A 243 2.51 -13.72 26.04
N VAL A 244 1.40 -13.05 25.77
CA VAL A 244 0.73 -12.17 26.73
C VAL A 244 -0.68 -12.68 26.96
N ARG A 245 -1.04 -12.99 28.22
CA ARG A 245 -2.40 -13.34 28.64
C ARG A 245 -3.02 -12.17 29.38
N VAL A 246 -4.25 -11.83 29.03
CA VAL A 246 -5.04 -10.81 29.71
C VAL A 246 -5.67 -11.44 30.95
N ASP A 247 -5.16 -11.13 32.14
CA ASP A 247 -5.64 -11.70 33.40
C ASP A 247 -6.79 -10.89 34.01
N GLY A 248 -6.85 -9.58 33.76
CA GLY A 248 -7.91 -8.70 34.26
C GLY A 248 -7.99 -7.37 33.51
N ILE A 249 -9.21 -6.87 33.41
CA ILE A 249 -9.50 -5.51 32.92
C ILE A 249 -10.27 -4.80 34.01
N GLU A 250 -9.79 -3.66 34.48
CA GLU A 250 -10.55 -2.83 35.43
C GLU A 250 -11.88 -2.43 34.78
N ARG A 251 -12.98 -2.87 35.37
CA ARG A 251 -14.30 -2.35 35.03
C ARG A 251 -14.37 -0.92 35.54
N LEU A 252 -14.55 0.04 34.65
CA LEU A 252 -15.01 1.37 35.04
C LEU A 252 -16.35 1.20 35.76
N SER A 253 -16.32 1.27 37.10
CA SER A 253 -17.55 1.38 37.90
C SER A 253 -18.17 2.73 37.56
N TYR A 254 -19.23 2.72 36.79
CA TYR A 254 -20.10 3.88 36.64
C TYR A 254 -20.69 4.22 38.00
N TYR A 255 -20.19 5.27 38.64
CA TYR A 255 -20.89 5.91 39.74
C TYR A 255 -22.20 6.50 39.20
N ARG A 256 -23.33 5.84 39.52
CA ARG A 256 -24.66 6.45 39.42
C ARG A 256 -24.74 7.58 40.43
N GLY A 257 -24.90 8.80 39.93
CA GLY A 257 -25.36 9.94 40.70
C GLY A 257 -24.40 11.12 40.71
N LEU A 258 -24.52 11.96 39.73
CA LEU A 258 -24.32 13.42 39.84
C LEU A 258 -25.01 14.12 38.64
N PRO A 259 -25.47 15.39 38.82
CA PRO A 259 -26.47 16.01 37.94
C PRO A 259 -25.91 16.41 36.59
N THR A 260 -26.78 16.39 35.58
CA THR A 260 -26.62 16.87 34.24
C THR A 260 -26.01 18.28 34.19
N TYR A 261 -24.72 18.37 33.97
CA TYR A 261 -24.10 19.51 33.34
C TYR A 261 -23.98 19.19 31.86
N GLN A 262 -24.72 19.93 31.05
CA GLN A 262 -24.42 20.07 29.61
C GLN A 262 -23.04 20.72 29.51
N LYS A 263 -22.02 19.91 29.41
CA LYS A 263 -20.70 20.33 28.96
C LYS A 263 -20.61 19.96 27.49
N GLU A 264 -20.41 20.96 26.67
CA GLU A 264 -19.95 20.78 25.30
C GLU A 264 -18.87 19.70 25.26
N THR A 265 -19.14 18.62 24.54
CA THR A 265 -18.24 17.48 24.39
C THR A 265 -17.00 17.99 23.68
N PRO A 266 -15.78 17.87 24.28
CA PRO A 266 -14.57 18.10 23.51
C PRO A 266 -14.55 17.05 22.39
N ALA A 267 -14.27 17.48 21.18
CA ALA A 267 -14.14 16.64 20.01
C ALA A 267 -13.31 15.39 20.35
N ILE A 268 -13.92 14.21 20.20
CA ILE A 268 -13.24 12.91 20.42
C ILE A 268 -12.17 12.79 19.36
N MET A 269 -10.93 13.07 19.74
CA MET A 269 -9.77 12.77 18.90
C MET A 269 -9.66 11.26 18.75
N GLY A 270 -10.02 10.70 17.60
CA GLY A 270 -9.66 9.32 17.28
C GLY A 270 -10.68 8.43 16.60
N THR A 271 -11.89 8.89 16.26
CA THR A 271 -12.83 8.15 15.42
C THR A 271 -12.76 8.61 13.96
N GLU A 272 -13.00 7.70 13.00
CA GLU A 272 -13.29 8.11 11.63
C GLU A 272 -14.45 9.11 11.66
N LEU A 273 -14.38 10.14 10.82
CA LEU A 273 -15.43 11.14 10.72
C LEU A 273 -16.75 10.48 10.30
N GLU A 274 -17.83 10.74 11.04
CA GLU A 274 -19.14 10.13 10.81
C GLU A 274 -20.16 11.18 10.35
N VAL A 275 -21.20 10.71 9.67
CA VAL A 275 -22.33 11.54 9.26
C VAL A 275 -23.01 12.14 10.51
N GLY A 276 -23.28 13.42 10.46
CA GLY A 276 -23.83 14.21 11.57
C GLY A 276 -22.81 14.92 12.44
N GLN A 277 -21.52 14.57 12.36
CA GLN A 277 -20.46 15.26 13.09
C GLN A 277 -20.11 16.60 12.47
N VAL A 278 -19.58 17.51 13.29
CA VAL A 278 -19.08 18.82 12.85
C VAL A 278 -17.56 18.84 12.99
N LEU A 279 -16.86 18.92 11.86
CA LEU A 279 -15.41 19.01 11.81
C LEU A 279 -14.98 20.47 12.06
N ASP A 280 -14.07 20.66 13.01
CA ASP A 280 -13.49 21.96 13.43
C ASP A 280 -14.53 23.04 13.71
N GLY A 281 -15.73 22.67 14.19
CA GLY A 281 -16.80 23.61 14.48
C GLY A 281 -17.38 24.32 13.24
N ARG A 282 -17.02 23.87 12.03
CA ARG A 282 -17.38 24.55 10.77
C ARG A 282 -18.06 23.65 9.74
N TYR A 283 -17.61 22.43 9.55
CA TYR A 283 -18.12 21.59 8.47
C TYR A 283 -19.00 20.47 9.03
N ARG A 284 -20.31 20.58 8.83
CA ARG A 284 -21.27 19.54 9.22
C ARG A 284 -21.35 18.47 8.15
N VAL A 285 -20.89 17.26 8.47
CA VAL A 285 -20.94 16.12 7.57
C VAL A 285 -22.38 15.65 7.36
N THR A 286 -22.83 15.58 6.12
CA THR A 286 -24.19 15.12 5.78
C THR A 286 -24.21 13.73 5.20
N ASP A 287 -23.22 13.36 4.38
CA ASP A 287 -23.17 12.07 3.70
C ASP A 287 -21.72 11.61 3.49
N LEU A 288 -21.54 10.28 3.38
CA LEU A 288 -20.31 9.67 2.90
C LEU A 288 -20.43 9.43 1.38
N ILE A 289 -19.63 10.14 0.56
CA ILE A 289 -19.67 10.01 -0.90
C ILE A 289 -18.89 8.79 -1.36
N SER A 290 -17.65 8.62 -0.88
CA SER A 290 -16.80 7.50 -1.27
C SER A 290 -15.72 7.19 -0.24
N ARG A 291 -15.20 5.95 -0.28
CA ARG A 291 -14.01 5.53 0.44
C ARG A 291 -12.98 5.00 -0.55
N SER A 292 -11.77 5.56 -0.52
CA SER A 292 -10.62 5.06 -1.27
C SER A 292 -9.71 4.23 -0.34
N GLY A 293 -8.57 3.74 -0.86
CA GLY A 293 -7.58 3.04 -0.03
C GLY A 293 -6.85 3.95 0.99
N MET A 294 -6.99 5.28 0.91
CA MET A 294 -6.20 6.24 1.70
C MET A 294 -7.03 7.35 2.35
N ALA A 295 -8.24 7.63 1.86
CA ALA A 295 -9.08 8.72 2.32
C ALA A 295 -10.56 8.42 2.13
N SER A 296 -11.41 9.07 2.94
CA SER A 296 -12.85 9.15 2.73
C SER A 296 -13.21 10.51 2.16
N ILE A 297 -14.21 10.56 1.27
CA ILE A 297 -14.79 11.80 0.75
C ILE A 297 -16.19 11.92 1.30
N PHE A 298 -16.46 13.03 1.99
CA PHE A 298 -17.75 13.35 2.59
C PHE A 298 -18.39 14.55 1.91
N LYS A 299 -19.72 14.54 1.84
CA LYS A 299 -20.51 15.75 1.61
C LYS A 299 -20.70 16.46 2.96
N ALA A 300 -20.52 17.75 2.98
CA ALA A 300 -20.70 18.55 4.19
C ALA A 300 -21.31 19.92 3.88
N ILE A 301 -21.84 20.57 4.91
CA ILE A 301 -22.31 21.95 4.85
C ILE A 301 -21.33 22.80 5.66
N ASP A 302 -20.75 23.82 5.04
CA ASP A 302 -20.03 24.88 5.74
C ASP A 302 -21.03 25.74 6.49
N ILE A 303 -21.10 25.62 7.81
CA ILE A 303 -22.09 26.33 8.64
C ILE A 303 -21.88 27.85 8.71
N THR A 304 -20.74 28.35 8.21
CA THR A 304 -20.46 29.80 8.19
C THR A 304 -21.14 30.54 7.03
N ASN A 305 -21.40 29.83 5.92
CA ASN A 305 -21.96 30.41 4.69
C ASN A 305 -23.05 29.54 4.04
N GLU A 306 -23.41 28.43 4.69
CA GLU A 306 -24.40 27.43 4.24
C GLU A 306 -24.07 26.76 2.89
N GLN A 307 -22.82 26.87 2.42
CA GLN A 307 -22.40 26.23 1.18
C GLN A 307 -22.21 24.71 1.35
N VAL A 308 -22.64 23.97 0.34
CA VAL A 308 -22.34 22.54 0.25
C VAL A 308 -20.92 22.37 -0.29
N VAL A 309 -20.11 21.59 0.42
CA VAL A 309 -18.72 21.32 0.10
C VAL A 309 -18.43 19.81 0.13
N ALA A 310 -17.37 19.38 -0.52
CA ALA A 310 -16.83 18.04 -0.35
C ALA A 310 -15.57 18.09 0.52
N LEU A 311 -15.46 17.15 1.47
CA LEU A 311 -14.32 17.01 2.37
C LEU A 311 -13.57 15.73 2.04
N LYS A 312 -12.31 15.85 1.62
CA LYS A 312 -11.40 14.69 1.48
C LYS A 312 -10.59 14.56 2.75
N VAL A 313 -10.88 13.51 3.53
CA VAL A 313 -10.30 13.29 4.85
C VAL A 313 -9.46 12.02 4.80
N PRO A 314 -8.14 12.08 5.01
CA PRO A 314 -7.29 10.92 5.08
C PRO A 314 -7.73 9.95 6.18
N PHE A 315 -7.49 8.65 5.99
CA PHE A 315 -7.61 7.73 7.12
C PHE A 315 -6.52 8.02 8.15
N MET A 316 -6.84 7.90 9.41
CA MET A 316 -5.95 8.19 10.53
C MET A 316 -4.59 7.51 10.43
N GLN A 317 -4.54 6.29 9.91
CA GLN A 317 -3.30 5.56 9.66
C GLN A 317 -2.32 6.26 8.71
N PHE A 318 -2.79 7.19 7.87
CA PHE A 318 -1.97 7.95 6.93
C PHE A 318 -1.68 9.37 7.42
N GLU A 319 -2.39 9.88 8.43
CA GLU A 319 -2.16 11.23 8.97
C GLU A 319 -0.78 11.39 9.59
N SER A 320 -0.23 10.31 10.13
CA SER A 320 1.10 10.28 10.76
C SER A 320 2.23 9.87 9.81
N ASP A 321 1.94 9.54 8.55
CA ASP A 321 2.97 9.26 7.53
C ASP A 321 3.51 10.57 6.94
N PRO A 322 4.77 10.95 7.23
CA PRO A 322 5.35 12.20 6.71
C PRO A 322 5.36 12.26 5.18
N GLY A 323 5.54 11.08 4.52
CA GLY A 323 5.50 10.99 3.07
C GLY A 323 4.08 11.18 2.53
N PHE A 324 3.06 10.71 3.23
CA PHE A 324 1.66 10.99 2.89
C PHE A 324 1.31 12.45 3.16
N TYR A 325 1.71 12.98 4.32
CA TYR A 325 1.41 14.35 4.72
C TYR A 325 2.01 15.38 3.75
N SER A 326 3.27 15.23 3.37
CA SER A 326 3.91 16.12 2.40
C SER A 326 3.25 16.06 1.01
N ARG A 327 2.78 14.88 0.59
CA ARG A 327 2.01 14.71 -0.66
C ARG A 327 0.64 15.37 -0.58
N PHE A 328 -0.03 15.21 0.56
CA PHE A 328 -1.34 15.80 0.81
C PHE A 328 -1.28 17.35 0.86
N GLN A 329 -0.24 17.90 1.50
CA GLN A 329 0.02 19.36 1.48
C GLN A 329 0.28 19.85 0.06
N ARG A 330 1.05 19.11 -0.74
CA ARG A 330 1.34 19.48 -2.12
C ARG A 330 0.10 19.40 -3.02
N GLU A 331 -0.77 18.41 -2.81
CA GLU A 331 -2.09 18.37 -3.48
C GLU A 331 -2.92 19.60 -3.14
N GLN A 332 -2.90 20.02 -1.88
CA GLN A 332 -3.55 21.24 -1.42
C GLN A 332 -2.97 22.50 -2.07
N GLU A 333 -1.65 22.64 -2.09
CA GLU A 333 -0.95 23.78 -2.68
C GLU A 333 -1.25 23.91 -4.18
N ILE A 334 -1.16 22.82 -4.91
CA ILE A 334 -1.44 22.78 -6.36
C ILE A 334 -2.90 23.04 -6.64
N GLY A 335 -3.82 22.42 -5.91
CA GLY A 335 -5.24 22.64 -6.11
C GLY A 335 -5.72 24.07 -5.80
N ARG A 336 -4.99 24.81 -4.95
CA ARG A 336 -5.20 26.25 -4.73
C ARG A 336 -4.67 27.10 -5.87
N THR A 337 -3.60 26.67 -6.51
CA THR A 337 -2.95 27.44 -7.60
C THR A 337 -3.68 27.28 -8.93
N LEU A 338 -4.26 26.10 -9.17
CA LEU A 338 -4.94 25.81 -10.43
C LEU A 338 -6.38 26.36 -10.41
N GLN A 339 -6.66 27.36 -11.28
CA GLN A 339 -7.99 27.93 -11.46
C GLN A 339 -8.42 27.77 -12.93
N HIS A 340 -9.22 26.75 -13.21
CA HIS A 340 -9.68 26.47 -14.57
C HIS A 340 -11.08 25.82 -14.53
N PRO A 341 -11.99 26.15 -15.48
CA PRO A 341 -13.38 25.65 -15.46
C PRO A 341 -13.51 24.13 -15.58
N TYR A 342 -12.46 23.42 -15.99
CA TYR A 342 -12.46 21.95 -16.12
C TYR A 342 -11.54 21.26 -15.10
N ILE A 343 -11.12 21.97 -14.05
CA ILE A 343 -10.33 21.43 -12.94
C ILE A 343 -11.10 21.64 -11.65
N LEU A 344 -11.10 20.62 -10.78
CA LEU A 344 -11.73 20.69 -9.46
C LEU A 344 -11.11 21.80 -8.62
N HIS A 345 -11.94 22.69 -8.08
CA HIS A 345 -11.49 23.82 -7.27
C HIS A 345 -11.38 23.44 -5.79
N LEU A 346 -10.20 23.68 -5.20
CA LEU A 346 -10.01 23.59 -3.75
C LEU A 346 -10.36 24.93 -3.09
N LEU A 347 -11.17 24.84 -2.05
CA LEU A 347 -11.60 26.01 -1.30
C LEU A 347 -10.58 26.34 -0.21
N ASP A 348 -10.29 27.64 -0.04
CA ASP A 348 -9.37 28.10 0.99
C ASP A 348 -9.94 27.91 2.39
N THR A 349 -9.15 27.26 3.24
CA THR A 349 -9.46 27.11 4.66
C THR A 349 -8.30 27.64 5.48
N PRO A 350 -8.55 28.46 6.53
CA PRO A 350 -7.51 28.94 7.42
C PRO A 350 -6.81 27.75 8.09
N GLU A 351 -5.50 27.58 7.88
CA GLU A 351 -4.72 26.46 8.42
C GLU A 351 -4.64 26.42 9.94
N GLN A 352 -4.75 27.56 10.58
CA GLN A 352 -4.56 27.73 12.03
C GLN A 352 -5.62 27.06 12.92
N LYS A 353 -6.65 26.42 12.35
CA LYS A 353 -7.77 25.82 13.11
C LYS A 353 -8.06 24.36 12.78
N LYS A 354 -7.22 23.68 11.97
CA LYS A 354 -7.48 22.28 11.61
C LYS A 354 -7.06 21.34 12.72
N SER A 355 -8.00 20.54 13.24
CA SER A 355 -7.74 19.47 14.22
C SER A 355 -7.04 18.25 13.60
N ARG A 356 -7.17 18.07 12.27
CA ARG A 356 -6.58 16.99 11.49
C ARG A 356 -6.40 17.43 10.02
N PRO A 357 -5.60 16.71 9.22
CA PRO A 357 -5.50 16.98 7.78
C PRO A 357 -6.83 16.73 7.06
N TYR A 358 -7.29 17.66 6.26
CA TYR A 358 -8.39 17.49 5.29
C TYR A 358 -8.32 18.56 4.19
N LEU A 359 -8.86 18.22 3.00
CA LEU A 359 -9.07 19.18 1.91
C LEU A 359 -10.54 19.53 1.83
N VAL A 360 -10.81 20.81 1.59
CA VAL A 360 -12.15 21.31 1.30
C VAL A 360 -12.21 21.68 -0.17
N MET A 361 -13.20 21.18 -0.88
CA MET A 361 -13.33 21.36 -2.32
C MET A 361 -14.80 21.63 -2.69
N GLU A 362 -15.01 22.21 -3.87
CA GLU A 362 -16.37 22.36 -4.41
C GLU A 362 -17.07 20.99 -4.43
N PHE A 363 -18.36 20.99 -4.09
CA PHE A 363 -19.18 19.79 -4.23
C PHE A 363 -19.70 19.70 -5.66
N LEU A 364 -19.39 18.60 -6.34
CA LEU A 364 -19.80 18.38 -7.72
C LEU A 364 -21.04 17.47 -7.78
N GLU A 365 -22.07 17.92 -8.46
CA GLU A 365 -23.24 17.09 -8.75
C GLU A 365 -23.09 16.46 -10.14
N GLY A 366 -23.05 15.13 -10.20
CA GLY A 366 -22.85 14.41 -11.45
C GLY A 366 -22.39 12.96 -11.23
N GLN A 367 -21.72 12.42 -12.23
CA GLN A 367 -21.15 11.07 -12.18
C GLN A 367 -19.73 11.06 -12.76
N THR A 368 -18.90 10.10 -12.37
CA THR A 368 -17.58 9.95 -12.97
C THR A 368 -17.71 9.48 -14.44
N LEU A 369 -16.71 9.82 -15.25
CA LEU A 369 -16.62 9.31 -16.63
C LEU A 369 -16.63 7.78 -16.63
N GLY A 370 -16.03 7.12 -15.63
CA GLY A 370 -16.07 5.68 -15.46
C GLY A 370 -17.49 5.13 -15.33
N HIS A 371 -18.34 5.75 -14.52
CA HIS A 371 -19.75 5.38 -14.42
C HIS A 371 -20.53 5.64 -15.71
N LEU A 372 -20.25 6.75 -16.40
CA LEU A 372 -20.87 7.04 -17.70
C LEU A 372 -20.50 5.99 -18.74
N MET A 373 -19.21 5.60 -18.84
CA MET A 373 -18.71 4.58 -19.76
C MET A 373 -19.28 3.18 -19.50
N GLN A 374 -19.64 2.86 -18.26
CA GLN A 374 -20.35 1.59 -17.97
C GLN A 374 -21.76 1.55 -18.53
N ARG A 375 -22.43 2.70 -18.61
CA ARG A 375 -23.82 2.83 -19.11
C ARG A 375 -23.91 3.03 -20.61
N VAL A 376 -22.92 3.73 -21.19
CA VAL A 376 -22.84 4.04 -22.62
C VAL A 376 -21.58 3.39 -23.17
N ARG A 377 -21.71 2.20 -23.73
CA ARG A 377 -20.58 1.36 -24.12
C ARG A 377 -20.84 0.60 -25.43
N PRO A 378 -20.12 0.86 -26.52
CA PRO A 378 -19.18 1.97 -26.69
C PRO A 378 -19.89 3.34 -26.74
N MET A 379 -19.13 4.42 -26.45
CA MET A 379 -19.64 5.78 -26.58
C MET A 379 -19.60 6.23 -28.06
N PRO A 380 -20.60 7.03 -28.52
CA PRO A 380 -20.52 7.62 -29.85
C PRO A 380 -19.24 8.44 -30.04
N GLU A 381 -18.56 8.26 -31.16
CA GLU A 381 -17.26 8.88 -31.45
C GLU A 381 -17.27 10.40 -31.27
N HIS A 382 -18.30 11.08 -31.76
CA HIS A 382 -18.44 12.52 -31.63
C HIS A 382 -18.48 12.99 -30.15
N ASP A 383 -19.20 12.27 -29.30
CA ASP A 383 -19.31 12.62 -27.88
C ASP A 383 -17.97 12.34 -27.15
N ALA A 384 -17.32 11.23 -27.50
CA ALA A 384 -16.02 10.86 -26.96
C ALA A 384 -14.93 11.90 -27.32
N THR A 385 -14.82 12.27 -28.59
CA THR A 385 -13.84 13.26 -29.06
C THR A 385 -14.07 14.63 -28.43
N LYS A 386 -15.32 15.06 -28.29
CA LYS A 386 -15.70 16.32 -27.66
C LYS A 386 -15.35 16.36 -26.17
N LEU A 387 -15.56 15.27 -25.44
CA LEU A 387 -15.17 15.17 -24.04
C LEU A 387 -13.64 15.20 -23.88
N VAL A 388 -12.94 14.42 -24.70
CA VAL A 388 -11.47 14.35 -24.65
C VAL A 388 -10.84 15.68 -25.06
N SER A 389 -11.40 16.41 -26.02
CA SER A 389 -10.96 17.76 -26.38
C SER A 389 -11.00 18.74 -25.20
N ARG A 390 -12.06 18.70 -24.37
CA ARG A 390 -12.14 19.52 -23.14
C ARG A 390 -11.11 19.09 -22.08
N ILE A 391 -10.85 17.79 -21.97
CA ILE A 391 -9.83 17.27 -21.07
C ILE A 391 -8.44 17.73 -21.53
N CYS A 392 -8.16 17.76 -22.83
CA CYS A 392 -6.91 18.30 -23.38
C CYS A 392 -6.69 19.76 -22.97
N GLU A 393 -7.75 20.58 -22.95
CA GLU A 393 -7.67 21.98 -22.54
C GLU A 393 -7.26 22.13 -21.08
N ALA A 394 -7.88 21.34 -20.20
CA ALA A 394 -7.50 21.30 -18.78
C ALA A 394 -6.08 20.80 -18.56
N LEU A 395 -5.68 19.71 -19.26
CA LEU A 395 -4.32 19.19 -19.18
C LEU A 395 -3.29 20.20 -19.69
N HIS A 396 -3.58 20.91 -20.77
CA HIS A 396 -2.68 21.96 -21.27
C HIS A 396 -2.47 23.02 -20.20
N TYR A 397 -3.54 23.52 -19.59
CA TYR A 397 -3.46 24.50 -18.51
C TYR A 397 -2.63 23.98 -17.32
N MET A 398 -2.82 22.73 -16.91
CA MET A 398 -2.01 22.10 -15.86
C MET A 398 -0.53 22.06 -16.24
N HIS A 399 -0.24 21.64 -17.47
CA HIS A 399 1.14 21.50 -17.97
C HIS A 399 1.87 22.84 -18.07
N GLU A 400 1.18 23.93 -18.41
CA GLU A 400 1.74 25.29 -18.41
C GLU A 400 2.05 25.81 -16.99
N HIS A 401 1.44 25.21 -15.96
CA HIS A 401 1.72 25.47 -14.55
C HIS A 401 2.65 24.41 -13.93
N ASP A 402 3.43 23.68 -14.74
CA ASP A 402 4.35 22.62 -14.32
C ASP A 402 3.71 21.45 -13.55
N VAL A 403 2.41 21.26 -13.69
CA VAL A 403 1.64 20.18 -13.07
C VAL A 403 1.33 19.10 -14.07
N VAL A 404 1.85 17.89 -13.85
CA VAL A 404 1.54 16.67 -14.62
C VAL A 404 0.66 15.78 -13.75
N HIS A 405 -0.49 15.34 -14.25
CA HIS A 405 -1.51 14.61 -13.49
C HIS A 405 -1.05 13.21 -13.06
N ARG A 406 -0.48 12.43 -13.96
CA ARG A 406 0.13 11.08 -13.76
C ARG A 406 -0.79 9.96 -13.28
N ASP A 407 -2.02 10.23 -12.93
CA ASP A 407 -3.05 9.24 -12.57
C ASP A 407 -4.38 9.52 -13.29
N LEU A 408 -4.29 9.94 -14.54
CA LEU A 408 -5.48 10.23 -15.35
C LEU A 408 -6.18 8.91 -15.67
N LYS A 409 -7.45 8.82 -15.26
CA LYS A 409 -8.34 7.67 -15.48
C LYS A 409 -9.80 8.13 -15.44
N PRO A 410 -10.74 7.34 -15.97
CA PRO A 410 -12.16 7.72 -16.02
C PRO A 410 -12.75 8.06 -14.63
N ASP A 411 -12.30 7.42 -13.55
CA ASP A 411 -12.80 7.69 -12.20
C ASP A 411 -12.35 9.05 -11.65
N ASN A 412 -11.26 9.63 -12.22
CA ASN A 412 -10.74 10.94 -11.83
C ASN A 412 -11.27 12.09 -12.72
N ILE A 413 -12.28 11.82 -13.54
CA ILE A 413 -12.95 12.80 -14.39
C ILE A 413 -14.44 12.80 -14.05
N MET A 414 -14.95 13.91 -13.53
CA MET A 414 -16.37 14.09 -13.21
C MET A 414 -17.09 14.72 -14.41
N ILE A 415 -18.27 14.20 -14.74
CA ILE A 415 -19.22 14.77 -15.67
C ILE A 415 -20.35 15.36 -14.82
N CYS A 416 -20.43 16.67 -14.75
CA CYS A 416 -21.43 17.38 -13.96
C CYS A 416 -22.81 17.37 -14.64
N ASN A 417 -23.86 17.60 -13.85
CA ASN A 417 -25.25 17.63 -14.34
C ASN A 417 -25.51 18.74 -15.38
N ASP A 418 -24.70 19.80 -15.37
CA ASP A 418 -24.71 20.89 -16.35
C ASP A 418 -23.94 20.55 -17.65
N GLY A 419 -23.40 19.35 -17.76
CA GLY A 419 -22.59 18.89 -18.89
C GLY A 419 -21.14 19.42 -18.87
N SER A 420 -20.72 20.14 -17.85
CA SER A 420 -19.30 20.49 -17.66
C SER A 420 -18.51 19.28 -17.16
N ILE A 421 -17.19 19.36 -17.28
CA ILE A 421 -16.28 18.36 -16.74
C ILE A 421 -15.44 18.94 -15.61
N ARG A 422 -14.94 18.06 -14.71
CA ARG A 422 -13.92 18.42 -13.72
C ARG A 422 -12.90 17.30 -13.62
N ILE A 423 -11.62 17.63 -13.81
CA ILE A 423 -10.51 16.74 -13.50
C ILE A 423 -10.26 16.81 -11.99
N MET A 424 -10.19 15.64 -11.35
CA MET A 424 -10.05 15.48 -9.91
C MET A 424 -8.77 14.69 -9.58
N ASP A 425 -8.36 14.71 -8.31
CA ASP A 425 -7.30 13.86 -7.75
C ASP A 425 -5.98 13.91 -8.50
N PHE A 426 -5.25 15.03 -8.35
CA PHE A 426 -3.91 15.20 -8.92
C PHE A 426 -2.97 14.11 -8.40
N GLY A 427 -2.49 13.23 -9.29
CA GLY A 427 -1.71 12.02 -8.98
C GLY A 427 -0.31 12.24 -8.39
N ILE A 428 -0.06 13.40 -7.79
CA ILE A 428 1.20 13.80 -7.15
C ILE A 428 1.57 12.83 -6.02
N ALA A 429 0.55 12.24 -5.38
CA ALA A 429 0.70 11.31 -4.28
C ALA A 429 1.38 9.98 -4.64
N LYS A 430 1.40 9.56 -5.91
CA LYS A 430 1.86 8.22 -6.29
C LYS A 430 3.36 8.09 -6.57
N PHE A 431 4.11 9.18 -6.77
CA PHE A 431 5.44 9.08 -7.38
C PHE A 431 6.65 9.53 -6.55
N GLU A 432 6.50 10.23 -5.43
CA GLU A 432 7.68 10.66 -4.64
C GLU A 432 8.28 9.58 -3.74
N GLY A 433 7.60 8.46 -3.52
CA GLY A 433 8.11 7.33 -2.72
C GLY A 433 8.33 6.03 -3.50
N SER A 434 7.92 5.94 -4.76
CA SER A 434 8.10 4.73 -5.57
C SER A 434 9.43 4.76 -6.33
N ARG A 435 10.53 4.59 -5.60
CA ARG A 435 11.78 4.12 -6.21
C ARG A 435 11.54 2.69 -6.68
N ARG A 436 11.54 2.52 -8.03
CA ARG A 436 11.46 1.26 -8.77
C ARG A 436 10.20 0.44 -8.46
N LEU A 437 9.28 0.40 -9.42
CA LEU A 437 8.38 -0.74 -9.63
C LEU A 437 9.24 -1.98 -9.94
N THR A 438 10.00 -2.44 -8.95
CA THR A 438 10.49 -3.80 -8.93
C THR A 438 9.29 -4.68 -8.62
N PHE A 439 9.26 -5.83 -9.24
CA PHE A 439 8.20 -6.83 -9.31
C PHE A 439 7.39 -7.18 -8.03
N GLY A 440 7.68 -6.57 -6.87
CA GLY A 440 7.04 -6.80 -5.58
C GLY A 440 6.22 -5.64 -4.98
N GLY A 441 6.10 -4.48 -5.66
CA GLY A 441 5.50 -3.27 -5.09
C GLY A 441 4.06 -2.95 -5.51
N PHE A 442 3.36 -3.85 -6.21
CA PHE A 442 1.99 -3.63 -6.64
C PHE A 442 1.01 -3.96 -5.50
N THR A 443 0.43 -2.93 -4.88
CA THR A 443 -0.70 -3.12 -3.96
C THR A 443 -2.02 -2.85 -4.70
N PRO A 444 -3.14 -3.54 -4.39
CA PRO A 444 -4.47 -3.22 -4.92
C PRO A 444 -4.89 -1.76 -4.71
N ALA A 445 -4.27 -1.07 -3.74
CA ALA A 445 -4.46 0.36 -3.48
C ALA A 445 -3.82 1.28 -4.55
N MET A 446 -3.03 0.75 -5.48
CA MET A 446 -2.38 1.54 -6.55
C MET A 446 -3.30 1.86 -7.75
N GLY A 447 -4.57 1.42 -7.74
CA GLY A 447 -5.51 1.60 -8.84
C GLY A 447 -5.23 0.65 -10.02
N THR A 448 -6.18 0.56 -10.92
CA THR A 448 -6.14 -0.30 -12.11
C THR A 448 -5.04 0.21 -13.06
N PRO A 449 -4.11 -0.63 -13.52
CA PRO A 449 -3.00 -0.19 -14.38
C PRO A 449 -3.41 0.11 -15.83
N ASP A 450 -4.72 0.10 -16.13
CA ASP A 450 -5.25 0.12 -17.49
C ASP A 450 -4.93 1.37 -18.30
N TYR A 451 -4.64 2.49 -17.63
CA TYR A 451 -4.34 3.78 -18.26
C TYR A 451 -2.88 4.24 -18.06
N MET A 452 -2.09 3.47 -17.31
CA MET A 452 -0.71 3.82 -16.97
C MET A 452 0.20 3.81 -18.20
N ALA A 453 1.03 4.84 -18.38
CA ALA A 453 1.96 4.91 -19.51
C ALA A 453 3.15 3.92 -19.36
N PRO A 454 3.76 3.45 -20.48
CA PRO A 454 4.87 2.49 -20.45
C PRO A 454 6.07 2.93 -19.61
N GLU A 455 6.41 4.22 -19.60
CA GLU A 455 7.49 4.77 -18.77
C GLU A 455 7.16 4.69 -17.27
N GLN A 456 5.90 4.85 -16.90
CA GLN A 456 5.46 4.69 -15.51
C GLN A 456 5.57 3.23 -15.05
N VAL A 457 5.21 2.28 -15.91
CA VAL A 457 5.41 0.84 -15.65
C VAL A 457 6.89 0.52 -15.43
N ARG A 458 7.81 1.25 -16.10
CA ARG A 458 9.27 1.14 -15.89
C ARG A 458 9.78 1.88 -14.65
N GLY A 459 8.89 2.47 -13.84
CA GLY A 459 9.26 3.25 -12.64
C GLY A 459 9.84 4.62 -12.92
N LYS A 460 9.64 5.16 -14.15
CA LYS A 460 10.05 6.53 -14.48
C LYS A 460 8.90 7.49 -14.16
N ARG A 461 9.25 8.69 -13.70
CA ARG A 461 8.26 9.72 -13.34
C ARG A 461 7.41 10.17 -14.53
N GLY A 462 7.98 10.18 -15.73
CA GLY A 462 7.33 10.70 -16.93
C GLY A 462 7.17 12.23 -16.93
N ASP A 463 6.83 12.78 -18.10
CA ASP A 463 6.52 14.19 -18.33
C ASP A 463 5.05 14.36 -18.77
N ARG A 464 4.68 15.56 -19.27
CA ARG A 464 3.33 15.87 -19.77
C ARG A 464 2.77 14.86 -20.78
N ARG A 465 3.63 14.19 -21.55
CA ARG A 465 3.24 13.16 -22.53
C ARG A 465 2.77 11.85 -21.89
N THR A 466 2.98 11.68 -20.60
CA THR A 466 2.40 10.59 -19.81
C THR A 466 0.88 10.73 -19.72
N ASP A 467 0.38 11.96 -19.46
CA ASP A 467 -1.05 12.24 -19.41
C ASP A 467 -1.71 12.08 -20.79
N ILE A 468 -0.99 12.42 -21.87
CA ILE A 468 -1.45 12.22 -23.25
C ILE A 468 -1.66 10.74 -23.55
N TYR A 469 -0.74 9.87 -23.11
CA TYR A 469 -0.91 8.43 -23.25
C TYR A 469 -2.14 7.92 -22.49
N SER A 470 -2.30 8.35 -21.25
CA SER A 470 -3.46 7.96 -20.43
C SER A 470 -4.78 8.43 -21.05
N LEU A 471 -4.78 9.65 -21.60
CA LEU A 471 -5.94 10.20 -22.31
C LEU A 471 -6.25 9.42 -23.60
N GLY A 472 -5.22 9.02 -24.34
CA GLY A 472 -5.36 8.12 -25.52
C GLY A 472 -5.96 6.77 -25.14
N ALA A 473 -5.56 6.20 -24.00
CA ALA A 473 -6.12 4.95 -23.49
C ALA A 473 -7.60 5.10 -23.06
N ILE A 474 -7.96 6.24 -22.46
CA ILE A 474 -9.34 6.58 -22.13
C ILE A 474 -10.19 6.70 -23.40
N LEU A 475 -9.71 7.46 -24.40
CA LEU A 475 -10.44 7.61 -25.68
C LEU A 475 -10.60 6.26 -26.38
N TYR A 476 -9.56 5.43 -26.39
CA TYR A 476 -9.65 4.05 -26.90
C TYR A 476 -10.82 3.30 -26.26
N GLU A 477 -10.89 3.28 -24.93
CA GLU A 477 -11.94 2.56 -24.22
C GLU A 477 -13.32 3.18 -24.45
N MET A 478 -13.41 4.51 -24.53
CA MET A 478 -14.70 5.18 -24.83
C MET A 478 -15.29 4.72 -26.16
N VAL A 479 -14.48 4.68 -27.22
CA VAL A 479 -14.97 4.37 -28.58
C VAL A 479 -15.02 2.87 -28.88
N THR A 480 -14.26 2.02 -28.16
CA THR A 480 -14.26 0.57 -28.38
C THR A 480 -15.10 -0.19 -27.34
N GLY A 481 -15.35 0.41 -26.20
CA GLY A 481 -15.96 -0.25 -25.04
C GLY A 481 -15.02 -1.23 -24.33
N GLN A 482 -13.73 -1.27 -24.64
CA GLN A 482 -12.75 -2.18 -24.03
C GLN A 482 -11.45 -1.45 -23.73
N THR A 483 -10.75 -1.85 -22.66
CA THR A 483 -9.41 -1.31 -22.39
C THR A 483 -8.40 -1.76 -23.45
N PRO A 484 -7.39 -0.92 -23.77
CA PRO A 484 -6.43 -1.19 -24.86
C PRO A 484 -5.61 -2.46 -24.67
N PHE A 485 -5.39 -2.86 -23.43
CA PHE A 485 -4.66 -4.07 -23.07
C PHE A 485 -5.47 -4.87 -22.07
N GLN A 486 -5.66 -6.16 -22.37
CA GLN A 486 -6.40 -7.09 -21.54
C GLN A 486 -5.46 -8.17 -20.99
N GLY A 487 -5.80 -8.74 -19.83
CA GLY A 487 -5.05 -9.81 -19.23
C GLY A 487 -5.71 -10.31 -17.95
N GLU A 488 -5.44 -11.56 -17.59
CA GLU A 488 -5.99 -12.22 -16.41
C GLU A 488 -5.52 -11.54 -15.09
N ASN A 489 -4.45 -10.78 -15.13
CA ASN A 489 -3.93 -10.05 -13.98
C ASN A 489 -3.23 -8.73 -14.40
N PRO A 490 -3.09 -7.76 -13.45
CA PRO A 490 -2.46 -6.47 -13.72
C PRO A 490 -1.05 -6.55 -14.30
N PHE A 491 -0.32 -7.62 -13.97
CA PHE A 491 1.04 -7.83 -14.43
C PHE A 491 1.12 -8.16 -15.93
N ILE A 492 0.19 -8.99 -16.44
CA ILE A 492 0.08 -9.30 -17.86
C ILE A 492 -0.25 -8.02 -18.63
N ILE A 493 -1.19 -7.21 -18.13
CA ILE A 493 -1.56 -5.92 -18.73
C ILE A 493 -0.35 -4.99 -18.82
N MET A 494 0.43 -4.85 -17.74
CA MET A 494 1.64 -4.03 -17.71
C MET A 494 2.73 -4.53 -18.68
N ASN A 495 2.97 -5.84 -18.70
CA ASN A 495 3.95 -6.43 -19.62
C ASN A 495 3.55 -6.30 -21.10
N SER A 496 2.27 -6.48 -21.40
CA SER A 496 1.75 -6.29 -22.75
C SER A 496 2.02 -4.87 -23.24
N ARG A 497 1.80 -3.87 -22.41
CA ARG A 497 2.05 -2.45 -22.68
C ARG A 497 3.55 -2.12 -22.88
N LEU A 498 4.43 -2.84 -22.18
CA LEU A 498 5.88 -2.67 -22.37
C LEU A 498 6.40 -3.33 -23.65
N SER A 499 5.76 -4.40 -24.12
CA SER A 499 6.24 -5.25 -25.19
C SER A 499 5.60 -4.98 -26.54
N GLY A 500 4.41 -4.36 -26.58
CA GLY A 500 3.66 -4.16 -27.82
C GLY A 500 2.73 -2.96 -27.78
N ASP A 501 1.96 -2.83 -28.83
CA ASP A 501 0.95 -1.82 -29.04
C ASP A 501 -0.45 -2.42 -28.79
N PRO A 502 -1.52 -1.63 -28.57
CA PRO A 502 -2.88 -2.15 -28.43
C PRO A 502 -3.38 -2.78 -29.73
N ILE A 503 -4.48 -3.53 -29.64
CA ILE A 503 -5.24 -3.91 -30.83
C ILE A 503 -5.73 -2.62 -31.51
N ALA A 504 -5.76 -2.58 -32.84
CA ALA A 504 -6.25 -1.41 -33.55
C ALA A 504 -7.72 -1.11 -33.15
N PRO A 505 -8.09 0.14 -32.80
CA PRO A 505 -9.46 0.49 -32.42
C PRO A 505 -10.52 -0.04 -33.39
N ARG A 506 -10.27 0.03 -34.69
CA ARG A 506 -11.19 -0.43 -35.73
C ARG A 506 -11.27 -1.96 -35.88
N GLU A 507 -10.29 -2.70 -35.40
CA GLU A 507 -10.41 -4.17 -35.27
C GLU A 507 -11.40 -4.56 -34.16
N VAL A 508 -11.61 -3.69 -33.16
CA VAL A 508 -12.54 -3.90 -32.03
C VAL A 508 -13.93 -3.33 -32.32
N ASN A 509 -13.95 -2.13 -32.93
CA ASN A 509 -15.20 -1.45 -33.30
C ASN A 509 -15.03 -0.77 -34.68
N GLU A 510 -15.60 -1.37 -35.70
CA GLU A 510 -15.55 -0.87 -37.10
C GLU A 510 -16.19 0.50 -37.29
N ALA A 511 -17.06 0.94 -36.38
CA ALA A 511 -17.68 2.27 -36.41
C ALA A 511 -16.73 3.42 -36.10
N VAL A 512 -15.54 3.14 -35.55
CA VAL A 512 -14.50 4.13 -35.31
C VAL A 512 -13.94 4.61 -36.65
N SER A 513 -13.84 5.93 -36.84
CA SER A 513 -13.26 6.51 -38.03
C SER A 513 -11.75 6.25 -38.12
N PRO A 514 -11.17 6.14 -39.32
CA PRO A 514 -9.71 6.02 -39.49
C PRO A 514 -8.95 7.16 -38.83
N GLN A 515 -9.53 8.35 -38.79
CA GLN A 515 -8.93 9.55 -38.22
C GLN A 515 -8.85 9.46 -36.69
N VAL A 516 -9.91 9.05 -36.01
CA VAL A 516 -9.91 8.87 -34.55
C VAL A 516 -9.02 7.69 -34.15
N GLU A 517 -8.97 6.61 -34.94
CA GLU A 517 -7.99 5.53 -34.76
C GLU A 517 -6.55 6.07 -34.81
N GLU A 518 -6.22 6.90 -35.80
CA GLU A 518 -4.88 7.51 -35.94
C GLU A 518 -4.54 8.37 -34.73
N ILE A 519 -5.49 9.21 -34.25
CA ILE A 519 -5.32 10.05 -33.03
C ILE A 519 -5.01 9.18 -31.82
N ILE A 520 -5.81 8.14 -31.57
CA ILE A 520 -5.64 7.22 -30.45
C ILE A 520 -4.27 6.56 -30.49
N LEU A 521 -3.87 5.99 -31.63
CA LEU A 521 -2.60 5.30 -31.79
C LEU A 521 -1.42 6.25 -31.70
N HIS A 522 -1.57 7.51 -32.12
CA HIS A 522 -0.55 8.55 -31.92
C HIS A 522 -0.37 8.88 -30.44
N ALA A 523 -1.44 9.14 -29.71
CA ALA A 523 -1.39 9.42 -28.28
C ALA A 523 -0.79 8.24 -27.50
N MET A 524 -1.09 7.01 -27.90
CA MET A 524 -0.66 5.78 -27.25
C MET A 524 0.67 5.21 -27.72
N ALA A 525 1.47 5.96 -28.52
CA ALA A 525 2.80 5.50 -28.92
C ALA A 525 3.66 5.11 -27.71
N ARG A 526 4.40 3.98 -27.81
CA ARG A 526 5.16 3.43 -26.67
C ARG A 526 6.25 4.35 -26.15
N LEU A 527 6.92 5.08 -27.04
CA LEU A 527 7.97 6.02 -26.66
C LEU A 527 7.37 7.42 -26.53
N PRO A 528 7.63 8.17 -25.46
CA PRO A 528 7.06 9.51 -25.28
C PRO A 528 7.33 10.47 -26.42
N GLN A 529 8.51 10.39 -27.08
CA GLN A 529 8.87 11.25 -28.20
C GLN A 529 8.06 10.99 -29.48
N ASP A 530 7.39 9.85 -29.59
CA ASP A 530 6.57 9.47 -30.74
C ASP A 530 5.08 9.81 -30.54
N ARG A 531 4.75 10.44 -29.39
CA ARG A 531 3.41 10.95 -29.04
C ARG A 531 3.27 12.41 -29.45
N TYR A 532 2.07 12.96 -29.25
CA TYR A 532 1.87 14.41 -29.31
C TYR A 532 2.83 15.13 -28.36
N PRO A 533 3.41 16.27 -28.75
CA PRO A 533 4.33 17.03 -27.90
C PRO A 533 3.62 17.68 -26.71
N ASP A 534 2.35 18.01 -26.88
CA ASP A 534 1.49 18.64 -25.87
C ASP A 534 0.00 18.33 -26.11
N ALA A 535 -0.85 18.67 -25.13
CA ALA A 535 -2.27 18.39 -25.17
C ALA A 535 -3.02 19.27 -26.20
N LEU A 536 -2.55 20.47 -26.51
CA LEU A 536 -3.19 21.34 -27.52
C LEU A 536 -3.04 20.76 -28.93
N THR A 537 -1.90 20.16 -29.25
CA THR A 537 -1.69 19.49 -30.53
C THR A 537 -2.66 18.34 -30.73
N MET A 538 -2.89 17.53 -29.68
CA MET A 538 -3.89 16.47 -29.69
C MET A 538 -5.33 17.05 -29.80
N LYS A 539 -5.61 18.14 -29.06
CA LYS A 539 -6.90 18.85 -29.13
C LYS A 539 -7.23 19.32 -30.54
N ALA A 540 -6.28 19.92 -31.22
CA ALA A 540 -6.48 20.44 -32.58
C ALA A 540 -6.91 19.36 -33.58
N GLU A 541 -6.38 18.15 -33.46
CA GLU A 541 -6.77 17.00 -34.27
C GLU A 541 -8.14 16.45 -33.85
N LEU A 542 -8.47 16.45 -32.55
CA LEU A 542 -9.79 16.05 -32.04
C LEU A 542 -10.92 17.01 -32.45
N ASP A 543 -10.62 18.31 -32.53
CA ASP A 543 -11.59 19.34 -32.94
C ASP A 543 -11.84 19.37 -34.46
N SER A 544 -10.93 18.78 -35.26
CA SER A 544 -11.00 18.72 -36.72
C SER A 544 -10.50 17.37 -37.25
N PRO A 545 -11.16 16.25 -36.91
CA PRO A 545 -10.69 14.92 -37.28
C PRO A 545 -10.52 14.73 -38.80
N GLU A 546 -11.33 15.42 -39.59
CA GLU A 546 -11.27 15.36 -41.05
C GLU A 546 -9.95 15.85 -41.65
N LYS A 547 -9.17 16.62 -40.90
CA LYS A 547 -7.84 17.14 -41.31
C LYS A 547 -6.69 16.23 -40.92
N VAL A 548 -6.96 15.17 -40.13
CA VAL A 548 -5.91 14.27 -39.65
C VAL A 548 -5.31 13.46 -40.79
N GLN A 549 -3.98 13.53 -40.92
CA GLN A 549 -3.25 12.73 -41.91
C GLN A 549 -3.10 11.29 -41.42
N LEU A 550 -3.61 10.36 -42.22
CA LEU A 550 -3.46 8.93 -41.93
C LEU A 550 -2.02 8.50 -42.24
N THR A 551 -1.21 8.27 -41.24
CA THR A 551 0.18 7.84 -41.38
C THR A 551 0.35 6.33 -41.45
N GLY A 552 -0.76 5.58 -41.30
CA GLY A 552 -0.79 4.12 -41.32
C GLY A 552 -0.25 3.49 -40.03
N ARG A 553 -0.44 4.11 -38.88
CA ARG A 553 -0.03 3.56 -37.56
C ARG A 553 -0.65 2.20 -37.33
N ALA A 554 -1.92 2.02 -37.65
CA ALA A 554 -2.65 0.76 -37.45
C ALA A 554 -1.98 -0.43 -38.15
N THR A 555 -1.38 -0.24 -39.33
CA THR A 555 -0.72 -1.32 -40.09
C THR A 555 0.68 -1.69 -39.57
N ARG A 556 1.25 -0.87 -38.67
CA ARG A 556 2.60 -1.05 -38.09
C ARG A 556 2.60 -1.49 -36.64
N LEU A 557 1.43 -1.82 -36.10
CA LEU A 557 1.30 -2.23 -34.70
C LEU A 557 2.06 -3.54 -34.41
N VAL A 558 2.78 -3.56 -33.31
CA VAL A 558 3.52 -4.73 -32.83
C VAL A 558 2.66 -5.42 -31.77
N ARG A 559 2.22 -6.65 -32.03
CA ARG A 559 1.42 -7.40 -31.06
C ARG A 559 2.15 -7.58 -29.73
N PRO A 560 1.50 -7.37 -28.58
CA PRO A 560 2.10 -7.55 -27.28
C PRO A 560 2.61 -8.98 -27.05
N ASN A 561 3.78 -9.11 -26.42
CA ASN A 561 4.27 -10.39 -25.94
C ASN A 561 4.09 -10.46 -24.42
N PRO A 562 3.11 -11.22 -23.89
CA PRO A 562 2.83 -11.32 -22.47
C PRO A 562 3.99 -11.94 -21.68
N PHE A 563 4.90 -12.64 -22.36
CA PHE A 563 6.11 -13.24 -21.78
C PHE A 563 7.37 -12.38 -21.94
N TYR A 564 7.22 -11.10 -22.27
CA TYR A 564 8.33 -10.18 -22.41
C TYR A 564 9.19 -10.13 -21.15
N GLY A 565 10.48 -10.42 -21.30
CA GLY A 565 11.44 -10.54 -20.18
C GLY A 565 11.69 -11.96 -19.69
N ARG A 566 10.76 -12.94 -19.84
CA ARG A 566 11.05 -14.35 -19.54
C ARG A 566 12.09 -14.95 -20.48
N TRP A 567 12.05 -14.62 -21.75
CA TRP A 567 13.03 -15.07 -22.74
C TRP A 567 14.47 -14.60 -22.47
N LYS A 568 14.65 -13.42 -21.92
CA LYS A 568 15.98 -12.97 -21.48
C LYS A 568 16.50 -13.83 -20.31
N ARG A 569 15.64 -14.19 -19.37
CA ARG A 569 16.00 -15.06 -18.23
C ARG A 569 16.22 -16.51 -18.69
N ILE A 570 15.39 -17.02 -19.60
CA ILE A 570 15.55 -18.35 -20.18
C ILE A 570 16.85 -18.44 -20.98
N ARG A 571 17.19 -17.43 -21.79
CA ARG A 571 18.48 -17.36 -22.49
C ARG A 571 19.65 -17.26 -21.52
N PHE A 572 19.52 -16.50 -20.45
CA PHE A 572 20.54 -16.41 -19.40
C PHE A 572 20.72 -17.75 -18.69
N LEU A 573 19.64 -18.41 -18.30
CA LEU A 573 19.66 -19.76 -17.72
C LEU A 573 20.23 -20.79 -18.71
N ALA A 574 19.83 -20.76 -19.97
CA ALA A 574 20.37 -21.64 -21.00
C ALA A 574 21.87 -21.45 -21.21
N ILE A 575 22.36 -20.22 -21.18
CA ILE A 575 23.79 -19.91 -21.37
C ILE A 575 24.60 -20.25 -20.10
N PHE A 576 24.14 -19.84 -18.93
CA PHE A 576 24.93 -19.92 -17.70
C PHE A 576 24.73 -21.22 -16.89
N VAL A 577 23.63 -21.95 -17.14
CA VAL A 577 23.35 -23.23 -16.48
C VAL A 577 23.31 -24.38 -17.48
N GLY A 578 22.64 -24.22 -18.61
CA GLY A 578 22.47 -25.28 -19.62
C GLY A 578 23.78 -25.62 -20.31
N ILE A 579 24.59 -24.68 -20.73
CA ILE A 579 25.87 -24.93 -21.39
C ILE A 579 26.88 -25.59 -20.44
N PRO A 580 27.09 -25.11 -19.19
CA PRO A 580 27.97 -25.82 -18.24
C PRO A 580 27.51 -27.23 -17.90
N LEU A 581 26.19 -27.47 -17.78
CA LEU A 581 25.64 -28.81 -17.55
C LEU A 581 25.88 -29.76 -18.74
N LEU A 582 25.70 -29.26 -19.97
CA LEU A 582 26.01 -30.06 -21.18
C LEU A 582 27.50 -30.37 -21.29
N LEU A 583 28.37 -29.41 -20.96
CA LEU A 583 29.83 -29.64 -20.93
C LEU A 583 30.22 -30.62 -19.83
N ALA A 584 29.62 -30.52 -18.64
CA ALA A 584 29.86 -31.49 -17.54
C ALA A 584 29.38 -32.90 -17.90
N ALA A 585 28.18 -33.01 -18.51
CA ALA A 585 27.67 -34.30 -19.02
C ALA A 585 28.53 -34.89 -20.13
N GLY A 586 29.01 -34.05 -21.05
CA GLY A 586 29.96 -34.46 -22.09
C GLY A 586 31.30 -34.96 -21.52
N PHE A 587 31.81 -34.28 -20.50
CA PHE A 587 33.04 -34.70 -19.80
C PHE A 587 32.84 -36.02 -19.02
N TRP A 588 31.67 -36.19 -18.38
CA TRP A 588 31.31 -37.40 -17.67
C TRP A 588 31.16 -38.60 -18.62
N LEU A 589 30.48 -38.43 -19.76
CA LEU A 589 30.35 -39.44 -20.80
C LEU A 589 31.73 -39.85 -21.37
N LYS A 590 32.60 -38.88 -21.66
CA LYS A 590 33.95 -39.14 -22.18
C LYS A 590 34.80 -39.92 -21.18
N LYS A 591 34.60 -39.70 -19.88
CA LYS A 591 35.32 -40.41 -18.81
C LYS A 591 34.82 -41.86 -18.62
N HIS A 592 33.57 -42.18 -18.99
CA HIS A 592 32.98 -43.53 -18.80
C HIS A 592 32.98 -44.37 -20.10
N VAL A 593 33.15 -43.74 -21.27
CA VAL A 593 33.30 -44.47 -22.56
C VAL A 593 34.73 -44.98 -22.79
N HIS A 594 35.72 -44.52 -22.03
CA HIS A 594 37.11 -45.04 -22.09
C HIS A 594 37.41 -46.16 -21.09
N ILE A 595 36.38 -46.78 -20.46
CA ILE A 595 36.52 -47.90 -19.53
C ILE A 595 35.77 -49.16 -20.09
N GLN A 596 35.72 -49.31 -21.41
CA GLN A 596 35.40 -50.60 -22.05
C GLN A 596 36.50 -51.00 -23.03
#